data_65afd7b9c324fa24de736a00bd733d03
#
_entry.id   65afd7b9c324fa24de736a00bd733d03
#
_cell.length_a   1.000
_cell.length_b   1.000
_cell.length_c   1.000
_cell.angle_alpha   90.00
_cell.angle_beta   90.00
_cell.angle_gamma   90.00
#
_symmetry.space_group_name_H-M   'P 1'
#
loop_
_entity.id
_entity.type
_entity.pdbx_description
1 polymer ?
#
loop_
_entity_poly.entity_id
_entity_poly.type
_entity_poly.pdbx_seq_one_letter_code
_entity_poly.pdbx_strand_id
1 'polypeptide(L)'
;MSRSIRLAVIPGDGIGQEVVAQGLKVLSAALPQDVKLETRSYDLGAQRWHATGDTLPDAELESLKDHDAILLGAIGDPSVPSGVLERGLLLKLRFAFDHYVNLRPSKLFPNTASPLAGRPDIDFVVVREGTEGPYVGNGGSMRTGTPDEVATEVSLNTAHGVERVVRDAYERAAARPRKKLTLVHKNNVLVHAGHLWKNIFDRVGQEYPEVTTDYLHVDAATIFFVTQPERFDVIVTDNLFGDILTDLAAAVTGGIGLAASGNINPSGAFPSMFEPVHGSAPDIAGTGKADPTATVLSVALLLSHLGYGDEAARIETAVASDLAERDAAAPRTTDEIGDALAARVSG
;
A
#
# COMPACT_ATOMS: atom_id res chain seq x y z
N MET A 1 30.94 7.05 -9.56
CA MET A 1 30.68 6.23 -8.35
C MET A 1 29.51 5.33 -8.70
N SER A 2 29.63 4.02 -8.51
CA SER A 2 28.49 3.12 -8.71
C SER A 2 27.40 3.49 -7.69
N ARG A 3 26.17 3.65 -8.14
CA ARG A 3 25.01 3.84 -7.27
C ARG A 3 24.69 2.50 -6.61
N SER A 4 24.27 2.49 -5.34
CA SER A 4 23.79 1.28 -4.69
C SER A 4 22.43 1.56 -4.04
N ILE A 5 21.57 0.54 -4.04
CA ILE A 5 20.32 0.51 -3.30
C ILE A 5 20.48 -0.52 -2.18
N ARG A 6 20.38 -0.07 -0.94
CA ARG A 6 20.36 -0.94 0.25
C ARG A 6 18.92 -1.24 0.59
N LEU A 7 18.50 -2.47 0.34
CA LEU A 7 17.12 -2.91 0.50
C LEU A 7 16.99 -3.86 1.69
N ALA A 8 16.18 -3.49 2.68
CA ALA A 8 15.71 -4.43 3.67
C ALA A 8 14.59 -5.30 3.08
N VAL A 9 14.68 -6.60 3.27
CA VAL A 9 13.71 -7.57 2.78
C VAL A 9 13.08 -8.29 3.97
N ILE A 10 11.78 -8.19 4.10
CA ILE A 10 10.98 -8.88 5.12
C ILE A 10 10.00 -9.80 4.39
N PRO A 11 10.34 -11.05 4.09
CA PRO A 11 9.43 -11.94 3.38
C PRO A 11 8.13 -12.21 4.17
N GLY A 12 8.23 -12.28 5.49
CA GLY A 12 7.10 -12.51 6.39
C GLY A 12 6.57 -13.93 6.33
N ASP A 13 5.25 -14.07 6.27
CA ASP A 13 4.52 -15.32 6.48
C ASP A 13 3.90 -15.86 5.18
N GLY A 14 3.57 -17.14 5.18
CA GLY A 14 2.78 -17.78 4.12
C GLY A 14 3.37 -17.59 2.73
N ILE A 15 2.55 -17.08 1.80
CA ILE A 15 2.97 -16.82 0.40
C ILE A 15 4.01 -15.70 0.29
N GLY A 16 4.23 -14.91 1.33
CA GLY A 16 5.18 -13.80 1.31
C GLY A 16 6.58 -14.23 0.89
N GLN A 17 7.03 -15.41 1.30
CA GLN A 17 8.33 -16.00 0.90
C GLN A 17 8.42 -16.18 -0.63
N GLU A 18 7.36 -16.71 -1.24
CA GLU A 18 7.31 -17.01 -2.67
C GLU A 18 7.22 -15.74 -3.51
N VAL A 19 6.32 -14.83 -3.16
CA VAL A 19 6.07 -13.60 -3.95
C VAL A 19 7.22 -12.60 -3.86
N VAL A 20 7.88 -12.49 -2.70
CA VAL A 20 9.07 -11.63 -2.54
C VAL A 20 10.23 -12.10 -3.37
N ALA A 21 10.45 -13.42 -3.48
CA ALA A 21 11.50 -13.96 -4.34
C ALA A 21 11.32 -13.53 -5.80
N GLN A 22 10.08 -13.51 -6.30
CA GLN A 22 9.78 -13.04 -7.65
C GLN A 22 9.88 -11.51 -7.78
N GLY A 23 9.45 -10.75 -6.75
CA GLY A 23 9.66 -9.31 -6.69
C GLY A 23 11.13 -8.91 -6.79
N LEU A 24 12.00 -9.58 -6.06
CA LEU A 24 13.45 -9.35 -6.11
C LEU A 24 14.07 -9.73 -7.46
N LYS A 25 13.58 -10.80 -8.08
CA LYS A 25 13.99 -11.19 -9.45
C LYS A 25 13.67 -10.09 -10.46
N VAL A 26 12.45 -9.56 -10.44
CA VAL A 26 12.03 -8.47 -11.33
C VAL A 26 12.76 -7.18 -11.01
N LEU A 27 12.94 -6.85 -9.73
CA LEU A 27 13.74 -5.69 -9.31
C LEU A 27 15.15 -5.74 -9.89
N SER A 28 15.83 -6.88 -9.76
CA SER A 28 17.18 -7.06 -10.29
C SER A 28 17.25 -6.94 -11.81
N ALA A 29 16.20 -7.42 -12.50
CA ALA A 29 16.10 -7.34 -13.95
C ALA A 29 15.81 -5.90 -14.45
N ALA A 30 15.13 -5.09 -13.62
CA ALA A 30 14.77 -3.71 -13.96
C ALA A 30 15.92 -2.71 -13.77
N LEU A 31 16.82 -2.96 -12.82
CA LEU A 31 17.85 -2.01 -12.44
C LEU A 31 18.87 -1.78 -13.56
N PRO A 32 19.36 -0.53 -13.75
CA PRO A 32 20.48 -0.24 -14.61
C PRO A 32 21.75 -1.00 -14.18
N GLN A 33 22.61 -1.33 -15.16
CA GLN A 33 23.84 -2.12 -14.91
C GLN A 33 24.84 -1.44 -13.96
N ASP A 34 24.79 -0.13 -13.82
CA ASP A 34 25.64 0.67 -12.93
C ASP A 34 25.07 0.81 -11.50
N VAL A 35 23.87 0.27 -11.26
CA VAL A 35 23.22 0.28 -9.94
C VAL A 35 23.37 -1.08 -9.28
N LYS A 36 24.01 -1.10 -8.11
CA LYS A 36 24.18 -2.31 -7.31
C LYS A 36 23.00 -2.46 -6.33
N LEU A 37 22.33 -3.60 -6.34
CA LEU A 37 21.34 -3.98 -5.32
C LEU A 37 22.01 -4.71 -4.17
N GLU A 38 21.92 -4.18 -2.97
CA GLU A 38 22.40 -4.79 -1.74
C GLU A 38 21.19 -5.13 -0.86
N THR A 39 20.91 -6.42 -0.69
CA THR A 39 19.75 -6.88 0.08
C THR A 39 20.18 -7.43 1.44
N ARG A 40 19.40 -7.14 2.48
CA ARG A 40 19.49 -7.79 3.78
C ARG A 40 18.12 -8.33 4.17
N SER A 41 18.05 -9.64 4.40
CA SER A 41 16.82 -10.31 4.84
C SER A 41 16.66 -10.22 6.35
N TYR A 42 15.42 -10.01 6.79
CA TYR A 42 15.00 -9.97 8.19
C TYR A 42 13.93 -11.04 8.40
N ASP A 43 14.19 -11.93 9.35
CA ASP A 43 13.27 -13.00 9.74
C ASP A 43 12.25 -12.43 10.74
N LEU A 44 11.25 -11.72 10.22
CA LEU A 44 10.18 -11.09 10.99
C LEU A 44 8.84 -11.68 10.55
N GLY A 45 8.04 -12.14 11.51
CA GLY A 45 6.75 -12.78 11.27
C GLY A 45 6.39 -13.80 12.35
N ALA A 46 5.48 -14.69 12.03
CA ALA A 46 4.95 -15.71 12.95
C ALA A 46 6.02 -16.68 13.44
N GLN A 47 6.92 -17.14 12.55
CA GLN A 47 7.97 -18.07 12.93
C GLN A 47 8.86 -17.50 14.03
N ARG A 48 9.27 -16.24 13.90
CA ARG A 48 10.05 -15.56 14.92
C ARG A 48 9.26 -15.40 16.21
N TRP A 49 8.01 -14.96 16.12
CA TRP A 49 7.16 -14.80 17.30
C TRP A 49 7.03 -16.12 18.08
N HIS A 50 6.84 -17.24 17.42
CA HIS A 50 6.81 -18.56 18.07
C HIS A 50 8.13 -18.94 18.74
N ALA A 51 9.25 -18.58 18.12
CA ALA A 51 10.57 -18.93 18.63
C ALA A 51 10.99 -18.04 19.82
N THR A 52 10.60 -16.76 19.85
CA THR A 52 11.16 -15.77 20.78
C THR A 52 10.13 -15.01 21.59
N GLY A 53 8.87 -14.97 21.18
CA GLY A 53 7.82 -14.09 21.72
C GLY A 53 7.88 -12.65 21.21
N ASP A 54 8.89 -12.30 20.41
CA ASP A 54 9.10 -10.95 19.88
C ASP A 54 8.65 -10.86 18.41
N THR A 55 7.94 -9.78 18.07
CA THR A 55 7.55 -9.49 16.69
C THR A 55 8.60 -8.65 15.96
N LEU A 56 9.12 -7.60 16.60
CA LEU A 56 10.12 -6.69 16.07
C LEU A 56 10.98 -6.15 17.22
N PRO A 57 12.16 -6.73 17.48
CA PRO A 57 13.12 -6.23 18.46
C PRO A 57 13.64 -4.83 18.09
N ASP A 58 13.94 -4.03 19.12
CA ASP A 58 14.40 -2.65 18.91
C ASP A 58 15.75 -2.59 18.16
N ALA A 59 16.63 -3.57 18.36
CA ALA A 59 17.89 -3.66 17.61
C ALA A 59 17.67 -3.85 16.11
N GLU A 60 16.65 -4.62 15.71
CA GLU A 60 16.30 -4.79 14.29
C GLU A 60 15.60 -3.57 13.73
N LEU A 61 14.73 -2.93 14.53
CA LEU A 61 14.12 -1.66 14.15
C LEU A 61 15.18 -0.58 13.86
N GLU A 62 16.20 -0.46 14.72
CA GLU A 62 17.33 0.45 14.48
C GLU A 62 18.12 0.05 13.22
N SER A 63 18.41 -1.24 13.04
CA SER A 63 19.10 -1.73 11.85
C SER A 63 18.35 -1.46 10.54
N LEU A 64 17.02 -1.45 10.54
CA LEU A 64 16.20 -1.15 9.37
C LEU A 64 16.41 0.28 8.88
N LYS A 65 16.75 1.23 9.77
CA LYS A 65 17.00 2.65 9.41
C LYS A 65 18.18 2.84 8.44
N ASP A 66 19.11 1.89 8.39
CA ASP A 66 20.28 1.96 7.53
C ASP A 66 19.98 1.66 6.06
N HIS A 67 18.75 1.34 5.71
CA HIS A 67 18.34 0.97 4.36
C HIS A 67 17.66 2.14 3.63
N ASP A 68 17.69 2.08 2.30
CA ASP A 68 17.06 3.08 1.45
C ASP A 68 15.56 2.81 1.28
N ALA A 69 15.15 1.54 1.38
CA ALA A 69 13.75 1.11 1.36
C ALA A 69 13.59 -0.27 2.02
N ILE A 70 12.33 -0.63 2.29
CA ILE A 70 11.92 -1.94 2.81
C ILE A 70 10.96 -2.58 1.81
N LEU A 71 11.22 -3.82 1.41
CA LEU A 71 10.27 -4.67 0.70
C LEU A 71 9.71 -5.69 1.67
N LEU A 72 8.40 -5.64 1.90
CA LEU A 72 7.70 -6.57 2.78
C LEU A 72 6.79 -7.46 1.94
N GLY A 73 6.75 -8.76 2.28
CA GLY A 73 5.90 -9.73 1.60
C GLY A 73 4.49 -9.75 2.17
N ALA A 74 4.23 -10.63 3.13
CA ALA A 74 2.93 -10.71 3.77
C ALA A 74 3.08 -11.06 5.25
N ILE A 75 2.20 -10.54 6.08
CA ILE A 75 2.20 -10.79 7.52
C ILE A 75 0.86 -11.38 7.93
N GLY A 76 0.92 -12.37 8.81
CA GLY A 76 -0.24 -13.00 9.42
C GLY A 76 -0.18 -14.51 9.35
N ASP A 77 -0.49 -15.14 10.49
CA ASP A 77 -0.57 -16.60 10.60
C ASP A 77 -1.69 -16.96 11.58
N PRO A 78 -2.58 -17.92 11.23
CA PRO A 78 -3.67 -18.33 12.11
C PRO A 78 -3.24 -18.86 13.48
N SER A 79 -2.00 -19.31 13.62
CA SER A 79 -1.43 -19.80 14.87
C SER A 79 -1.00 -18.69 15.84
N VAL A 80 -0.96 -17.43 15.37
CA VAL A 80 -0.65 -16.25 16.18
C VAL A 80 -1.94 -15.56 16.59
N PRO A 81 -2.12 -15.14 17.85
CA PRO A 81 -3.31 -14.41 18.27
C PRO A 81 -3.53 -13.16 17.42
N SER A 82 -4.80 -12.90 17.08
CA SER A 82 -5.20 -11.76 16.25
C SER A 82 -4.67 -10.42 16.78
N GLY A 83 -4.14 -9.61 15.90
CA GLY A 83 -3.60 -8.28 16.20
C GLY A 83 -2.16 -8.27 16.72
N VAL A 84 -1.55 -9.41 17.04
CA VAL A 84 -0.16 -9.45 17.57
C VAL A 84 0.83 -9.01 16.48
N LEU A 85 0.77 -9.63 15.31
CA LEU A 85 1.69 -9.32 14.22
C LEU A 85 1.37 -7.96 13.59
N GLU A 86 0.11 -7.64 13.40
CA GLU A 86 -0.31 -6.35 12.84
C GLU A 86 0.16 -5.18 13.70
N ARG A 87 -0.07 -5.25 15.02
CA ARG A 87 0.32 -4.17 15.95
C ARG A 87 1.81 -4.18 16.25
N GLY A 88 2.38 -5.36 16.47
CA GLY A 88 3.77 -5.53 16.91
C GLY A 88 4.80 -5.43 15.79
N LEU A 89 4.39 -5.56 14.53
CA LEU A 89 5.29 -5.47 13.37
C LEU A 89 4.84 -4.36 12.42
N LEU A 90 3.68 -4.50 11.75
CA LEU A 90 3.27 -3.56 10.68
C LEU A 90 3.04 -2.15 11.21
N LEU A 91 2.20 -1.99 12.23
CA LEU A 91 1.93 -0.68 12.82
C LEU A 91 3.15 -0.13 13.54
N LYS A 92 3.96 -0.99 14.22
CA LYS A 92 5.20 -0.56 14.84
C LYS A 92 6.17 0.04 13.82
N LEU A 93 6.33 -0.56 12.63
CA LEU A 93 7.13 0.01 11.53
C LEU A 93 6.55 1.34 11.02
N ARG A 94 5.24 1.39 10.76
CA ARG A 94 4.57 2.60 10.25
C ARG A 94 4.74 3.79 11.20
N PHE A 95 4.58 3.57 12.50
CA PHE A 95 4.74 4.64 13.48
C PHE A 95 6.21 5.01 13.72
N ALA A 96 7.10 4.02 13.85
CA ALA A 96 8.51 4.28 14.12
C ALA A 96 9.23 4.99 12.96
N PHE A 97 8.81 4.72 11.72
CA PHE A 97 9.38 5.35 10.51
C PHE A 97 8.49 6.45 9.94
N ASP A 98 7.49 6.86 10.71
CA ASP A 98 6.58 7.95 10.34
C ASP A 98 6.08 7.84 8.89
N HIS A 99 5.53 6.67 8.55
CA HIS A 99 4.94 6.39 7.24
C HIS A 99 3.57 7.06 7.11
N TYR A 100 3.53 8.38 7.09
CA TYR A 100 2.27 9.13 7.14
C TYR A 100 1.49 9.13 5.82
N VAL A 101 2.07 8.64 4.74
CA VAL A 101 1.38 8.40 3.47
C VAL A 101 1.32 6.90 3.21
N ASN A 102 0.12 6.33 3.18
CA ASN A 102 -0.11 5.02 2.60
C ASN A 102 -0.67 5.20 1.19
N LEU A 103 0.17 4.89 0.19
CA LEU A 103 -0.12 5.10 -1.22
C LEU A 103 -0.67 3.82 -1.84
N ARG A 104 -1.86 3.88 -2.42
CA ARG A 104 -2.56 2.73 -3.01
C ARG A 104 -3.05 3.04 -4.43
N PRO A 105 -2.28 2.73 -5.48
CA PRO A 105 -2.75 2.82 -6.86
C PRO A 105 -3.82 1.77 -7.14
N SER A 106 -4.79 2.15 -7.96
CA SER A 106 -5.89 1.29 -8.40
C SER A 106 -6.08 1.46 -9.90
N LYS A 107 -5.73 0.41 -10.64
CA LYS A 107 -5.79 0.40 -12.10
C LYS A 107 -6.42 -0.88 -12.60
N LEU A 108 -7.38 -0.78 -13.51
CA LEU A 108 -7.95 -1.94 -14.18
C LEU A 108 -7.08 -2.31 -15.39
N PHE A 109 -6.27 -3.34 -15.22
CA PHE A 109 -5.38 -3.84 -16.29
C PHE A 109 -6.15 -4.57 -17.39
N PRO A 110 -5.57 -4.67 -18.61
CA PRO A 110 -6.15 -5.48 -19.69
C PRO A 110 -6.40 -6.93 -19.25
N ASN A 111 -7.43 -7.56 -19.79
CA ASN A 111 -7.79 -8.97 -19.54
C ASN A 111 -7.96 -9.35 -18.05
N THR A 112 -8.09 -8.38 -17.17
CA THR A 112 -8.31 -8.61 -15.73
C THR A 112 -9.80 -8.69 -15.45
N ALA A 113 -10.24 -9.61 -14.62
CA ALA A 113 -11.63 -9.73 -14.20
C ALA A 113 -12.02 -8.50 -13.34
N SER A 114 -13.16 -7.90 -13.65
CA SER A 114 -13.78 -6.86 -12.83
C SER A 114 -15.26 -7.20 -12.65
N PRO A 115 -15.83 -6.97 -11.47
CA PRO A 115 -17.26 -7.13 -11.25
C PRO A 115 -18.08 -6.04 -11.93
N LEU A 116 -17.45 -4.98 -12.44
CA LEU A 116 -18.13 -3.85 -13.07
C LEU A 116 -18.48 -4.16 -14.52
N ALA A 117 -19.73 -3.85 -14.89
CA ALA A 117 -20.17 -3.95 -16.27
C ALA A 117 -19.43 -2.94 -17.17
N GLY A 118 -19.18 -3.31 -18.43
CA GLY A 118 -18.63 -2.39 -19.44
C GLY A 118 -17.12 -2.12 -19.32
N ARG A 119 -16.43 -2.66 -18.32
CA ARG A 119 -14.99 -2.46 -18.08
C ARG A 119 -14.58 -0.98 -18.17
N PRO A 120 -15.00 -0.14 -17.21
CA PRO A 120 -14.64 1.27 -17.20
C PRO A 120 -13.12 1.48 -17.16
N ASP A 121 -12.66 2.61 -17.67
CA ASP A 121 -11.26 3.01 -17.55
C ASP A 121 -10.97 3.46 -16.12
N ILE A 122 -10.31 2.61 -15.34
CA ILE A 122 -9.97 2.87 -13.94
C ILE A 122 -8.47 3.05 -13.82
N ASP A 123 -8.07 4.27 -13.47
CA ASP A 123 -6.69 4.63 -13.12
C ASP A 123 -6.72 5.80 -12.13
N PHE A 124 -6.69 5.50 -10.85
CA PHE A 124 -6.61 6.49 -9.79
C PHE A 124 -5.68 6.03 -8.67
N VAL A 125 -5.32 6.93 -7.78
CA VAL A 125 -4.51 6.62 -6.61
C VAL A 125 -5.17 7.14 -5.34
N VAL A 126 -5.17 6.33 -4.28
CA VAL A 126 -5.59 6.74 -2.94
C VAL A 126 -4.37 7.08 -2.11
N VAL A 127 -4.35 8.29 -1.59
CA VAL A 127 -3.41 8.80 -0.60
C VAL A 127 -4.11 8.73 0.76
N ARG A 128 -3.89 7.61 1.46
CA ARG A 128 -4.45 7.32 2.78
C ARG A 128 -3.51 7.87 3.84
N GLU A 129 -4.02 8.57 4.85
CA GLU A 129 -3.25 8.90 6.05
C GLU A 129 -2.80 7.59 6.73
N GLY A 130 -1.55 7.52 7.20
CA GLY A 130 -0.93 6.26 7.64
C GLY A 130 -0.62 6.13 9.13
N THR A 131 -0.71 7.23 9.92
CA THR A 131 -0.18 7.29 11.29
C THR A 131 -1.16 7.79 12.35
N GLU A 132 -2.35 8.21 11.96
CA GLU A 132 -3.38 8.76 12.83
C GLU A 132 -4.70 7.95 12.77
N GLY A 133 -5.79 8.55 13.15
CA GLY A 133 -7.11 7.93 13.17
C GLY A 133 -7.30 6.98 14.35
N PRO A 134 -8.18 5.98 14.24
CA PRO A 134 -8.40 5.00 15.31
C PRO A 134 -7.24 3.99 15.43
N TYR A 135 -6.35 3.91 14.46
CA TYR A 135 -5.20 3.00 14.45
C TYR A 135 -4.15 3.33 15.53
N VAL A 136 -4.19 4.53 16.11
CA VAL A 136 -3.32 4.89 17.25
C VAL A 136 -3.68 4.11 18.52
N GLY A 137 -4.84 3.40 18.53
CA GLY A 137 -5.27 2.58 19.66
C GLY A 137 -5.71 3.39 20.89
N ASN A 138 -6.18 4.63 20.70
CA ASN A 138 -6.69 5.45 21.77
C ASN A 138 -8.16 5.12 22.06
N GLY A 139 -8.44 4.51 23.19
CA GLY A 139 -9.77 4.06 23.57
C GLY A 139 -9.72 3.19 24.80
N GLY A 140 -10.81 2.48 25.06
CA GLY A 140 -10.88 1.56 26.16
C GLY A 140 -12.27 0.98 26.39
N SER A 141 -12.32 0.00 27.27
CA SER A 141 -13.59 -0.60 27.70
C SER A 141 -13.73 -0.63 29.21
N MET A 142 -14.97 -0.62 29.70
CA MET A 142 -15.30 -0.83 31.10
C MET A 142 -16.48 -1.79 31.21
N ARG A 143 -16.59 -2.49 32.36
CA ARG A 143 -17.59 -3.51 32.63
C ARG A 143 -17.61 -4.64 31.59
N THR A 144 -16.45 -4.99 31.05
CA THR A 144 -16.28 -5.99 29.98
C THR A 144 -16.92 -7.32 30.35
N GLY A 145 -17.67 -7.91 29.41
CA GLY A 145 -18.39 -9.16 29.57
C GLY A 145 -19.71 -9.06 30.37
N THR A 146 -20.19 -7.86 30.65
CA THR A 146 -21.49 -7.64 31.30
C THR A 146 -22.50 -6.96 30.37
N PRO A 147 -23.82 -7.02 30.64
CA PRO A 147 -24.82 -6.28 29.86
C PRO A 147 -24.63 -4.75 29.86
N ASP A 148 -23.87 -4.21 30.80
CA ASP A 148 -23.58 -2.78 30.93
C ASP A 148 -22.18 -2.43 30.41
N GLU A 149 -21.60 -3.26 29.56
CA GLU A 149 -20.30 -3.00 28.96
C GLU A 149 -20.33 -1.73 28.13
N VAL A 150 -19.27 -0.92 28.27
CA VAL A 150 -19.02 0.28 27.45
C VAL A 150 -17.67 0.13 26.77
N ALA A 151 -17.63 0.36 25.49
CA ALA A 151 -16.39 0.43 24.71
C ALA A 151 -16.31 1.75 23.94
N THR A 152 -15.11 2.32 23.87
CA THR A 152 -14.84 3.56 23.14
C THR A 152 -13.59 3.41 22.29
N GLU A 153 -13.65 3.94 21.07
CA GLU A 153 -12.50 4.14 20.20
C GLU A 153 -12.43 5.62 19.82
N VAL A 154 -11.24 6.22 19.91
CA VAL A 154 -11.03 7.63 19.61
C VAL A 154 -10.22 7.76 18.32
N SER A 155 -10.77 8.44 17.33
CA SER A 155 -10.04 8.82 16.13
C SER A 155 -9.22 10.09 16.37
N LEU A 156 -7.91 9.95 16.49
CA LEU A 156 -6.98 11.07 16.59
C LEU A 156 -6.76 11.69 15.21
N ASN A 157 -6.88 13.02 15.12
CA ASN A 157 -6.57 13.77 13.92
C ASN A 157 -5.85 15.06 14.32
N THR A 158 -4.65 15.28 13.84
CA THR A 158 -3.90 16.51 14.12
C THR A 158 -3.81 17.40 12.88
N ALA A 159 -3.70 18.72 13.08
CA ALA A 159 -3.48 19.62 11.97
C ALA A 159 -2.17 19.30 11.22
N HIS A 160 -1.14 18.88 11.95
CA HIS A 160 0.14 18.47 11.36
C HIS A 160 -0.01 17.22 10.47
N GLY A 161 -0.64 16.14 10.97
CA GLY A 161 -0.82 14.90 10.22
C GLY A 161 -1.70 15.09 8.98
N VAL A 162 -2.82 15.82 9.12
CA VAL A 162 -3.71 16.14 8.01
C VAL A 162 -3.01 16.99 6.95
N GLU A 163 -2.27 18.03 7.35
CA GLU A 163 -1.61 18.93 6.39
C GLU A 163 -0.58 18.21 5.53
N ARG A 164 0.27 17.39 6.13
CA ARG A 164 1.36 16.71 5.41
C ARG A 164 0.84 15.68 4.40
N VAL A 165 -0.21 14.92 4.73
CA VAL A 165 -0.80 13.96 3.79
C VAL A 165 -1.60 14.67 2.70
N VAL A 166 -2.27 15.76 3.01
CA VAL A 166 -2.98 16.59 2.03
C VAL A 166 -2.00 17.23 1.05
N ARG A 167 -0.84 17.74 1.49
CA ARG A 167 0.20 18.28 0.61
C ARG A 167 0.73 17.22 -0.36
N ASP A 168 1.09 16.04 0.14
CA ASP A 168 1.52 14.93 -0.71
C ASP A 168 0.47 14.60 -1.77
N ALA A 169 -0.82 14.60 -1.41
CA ALA A 169 -1.89 14.34 -2.35
C ALA A 169 -2.04 15.43 -3.42
N TYR A 170 -1.88 16.70 -3.07
CA TYR A 170 -1.86 17.80 -4.05
C TYR A 170 -0.68 17.71 -4.99
N GLU A 171 0.53 17.42 -4.49
CA GLU A 171 1.72 17.23 -5.32
C GLU A 171 1.54 16.10 -6.32
N ARG A 172 0.97 14.98 -5.89
CA ARG A 172 0.64 13.85 -6.78
C ARG A 172 -0.41 14.23 -7.80
N ALA A 173 -1.45 14.94 -7.40
CA ALA A 173 -2.49 15.39 -8.34
C ALA A 173 -1.92 16.37 -9.37
N ALA A 174 -1.07 17.30 -8.98
CA ALA A 174 -0.41 18.24 -9.88
C ALA A 174 0.49 17.54 -10.91
N ALA A 175 1.12 16.40 -10.53
CA ALA A 175 1.96 15.61 -11.41
C ALA A 175 1.18 14.71 -12.39
N ARG A 176 -0.09 14.40 -12.12
CA ARG A 176 -0.93 13.56 -13.00
C ARG A 176 -1.59 14.39 -14.11
N PRO A 177 -1.85 13.79 -15.29
CA PRO A 177 -2.41 14.53 -16.44
C PRO A 177 -3.78 15.16 -16.17
N ARG A 178 -4.66 14.52 -15.36
CA ARG A 178 -6.02 15.00 -15.09
C ARG A 178 -6.08 16.08 -14.02
N LYS A 179 -5.04 16.16 -13.18
CA LYS A 179 -4.89 17.19 -12.13
C LYS A 179 -6.15 17.36 -11.28
N LYS A 180 -6.71 16.23 -10.82
CA LYS A 180 -7.94 16.24 -10.01
C LYS A 180 -7.68 15.58 -8.65
N LEU A 181 -8.07 16.26 -7.57
CA LEU A 181 -7.97 15.75 -6.21
C LEU A 181 -9.34 15.74 -5.53
N THR A 182 -9.73 14.58 -5.01
CA THR A 182 -10.98 14.43 -4.26
C THR A 182 -10.67 14.16 -2.79
N LEU A 183 -11.13 15.03 -1.89
CA LEU A 183 -11.15 14.72 -0.45
C LEU A 183 -12.35 13.81 -0.17
N VAL A 184 -12.11 12.65 0.41
CA VAL A 184 -13.16 11.76 0.90
C VAL A 184 -13.14 11.74 2.43
N HIS A 185 -14.25 12.12 3.03
CA HIS A 185 -14.41 12.14 4.50
C HIS A 185 -15.89 12.05 4.88
N LYS A 186 -16.24 12.20 6.16
CA LYS A 186 -17.64 12.19 6.64
C LYS A 186 -17.90 13.40 7.56
N ASN A 187 -17.69 14.62 7.06
CA ASN A 187 -17.72 15.84 7.86
C ASN A 187 -19.11 16.23 8.42
N ASN A 188 -20.18 15.65 7.90
CA ASN A 188 -21.54 15.82 8.44
C ASN A 188 -21.83 14.96 9.69
N VAL A 189 -20.94 13.99 9.99
CA VAL A 189 -21.02 13.11 11.19
C VAL A 189 -19.79 13.31 12.07
N LEU A 190 -18.61 13.22 11.51
CA LEU A 190 -17.34 13.47 12.21
C LEU A 190 -17.02 14.97 12.17
N VAL A 191 -17.87 15.76 12.85
CA VAL A 191 -17.88 17.22 12.66
C VAL A 191 -16.56 17.90 13.02
N HIS A 192 -15.85 17.43 14.05
CA HIS A 192 -14.56 18.03 14.44
C HIS A 192 -13.43 17.63 13.51
N ALA A 193 -13.21 16.34 13.30
CA ALA A 193 -12.19 15.83 12.39
C ALA A 193 -12.47 16.26 10.94
N GLY A 194 -13.71 16.09 10.47
CA GLY A 194 -14.08 16.46 9.11
C GLY A 194 -13.97 17.95 8.82
N HIS A 195 -14.22 18.81 9.81
CA HIS A 195 -13.97 20.25 9.67
C HIS A 195 -12.48 20.58 9.58
N LEU A 196 -11.65 19.93 10.42
CA LEU A 196 -10.19 20.05 10.36
C LEU A 196 -9.66 19.66 8.99
N TRP A 197 -10.03 18.47 8.48
CA TRP A 197 -9.64 17.98 7.17
C TRP A 197 -10.06 18.94 6.04
N LYS A 198 -11.33 19.39 6.04
CA LYS A 198 -11.84 20.27 4.99
C LYS A 198 -11.13 21.63 4.97
N ASN A 199 -10.92 22.23 6.14
CA ASN A 199 -10.24 23.53 6.24
C ASN A 199 -8.80 23.46 5.76
N ILE A 200 -8.07 22.40 6.14
CA ILE A 200 -6.68 22.23 5.70
C ILE A 200 -6.64 21.95 4.19
N PHE A 201 -7.52 21.07 3.69
CA PHE A 201 -7.63 20.77 2.27
C PHE A 201 -7.85 22.04 1.45
N ASP A 202 -8.81 22.89 1.83
CA ASP A 202 -9.11 24.13 1.11
C ASP A 202 -7.97 25.15 1.20
N ARG A 203 -7.30 25.22 2.36
CA ARG A 203 -6.17 26.15 2.56
C ARG A 203 -4.98 25.72 1.71
N VAL A 204 -4.58 24.47 1.74
CA VAL A 204 -3.46 23.93 0.92
C VAL A 204 -3.79 24.05 -0.56
N GLY A 205 -5.05 23.84 -0.95
CA GLY A 205 -5.50 23.97 -2.34
C GLY A 205 -5.25 25.34 -2.97
N GLN A 206 -5.17 26.40 -2.17
CA GLN A 206 -4.84 27.74 -2.67
C GLN A 206 -3.41 27.84 -3.23
N GLU A 207 -2.54 26.91 -2.84
CA GLU A 207 -1.15 26.81 -3.31
C GLU A 207 -1.03 26.02 -4.63
N TYR A 208 -2.10 25.32 -5.04
CA TYR A 208 -2.15 24.46 -6.24
C TYR A 208 -3.32 24.84 -7.18
N PRO A 209 -3.33 26.05 -7.74
CA PRO A 209 -4.48 26.57 -8.53
C PRO A 209 -4.77 25.75 -9.79
N GLU A 210 -3.80 24.95 -10.27
CA GLU A 210 -3.96 24.05 -11.43
C GLU A 210 -4.68 22.76 -11.11
N VAL A 211 -4.87 22.40 -9.82
CA VAL A 211 -5.52 21.17 -9.38
C VAL A 211 -7.02 21.42 -9.17
N THR A 212 -7.85 20.72 -9.91
CA THR A 212 -9.30 20.74 -9.69
C THR A 212 -9.66 19.89 -8.46
N THR A 213 -10.43 20.46 -7.55
CA THR A 213 -10.77 19.80 -6.29
C THR A 213 -12.24 19.40 -6.22
N ASP A 214 -12.51 18.30 -5.50
CA ASP A 214 -13.86 17.81 -5.19
C ASP A 214 -13.91 17.31 -3.75
N TYR A 215 -15.10 17.24 -3.17
CA TYR A 215 -15.36 16.66 -1.87
C TYR A 215 -16.49 15.65 -1.95
N LEU A 216 -16.29 14.47 -1.38
CA LEU A 216 -17.33 13.45 -1.28
C LEU A 216 -17.44 12.92 0.15
N HIS A 217 -18.66 12.66 0.58
CA HIS A 217 -18.88 11.79 1.72
C HIS A 217 -18.46 10.36 1.37
N VAL A 218 -17.89 9.63 2.35
CA VAL A 218 -17.35 8.28 2.10
C VAL A 218 -18.39 7.32 1.55
N ASP A 219 -19.63 7.37 2.01
CA ASP A 219 -20.74 6.58 1.49
C ASP A 219 -21.06 6.90 0.02
N ALA A 220 -21.05 8.17 -0.37
CA ALA A 220 -21.19 8.56 -1.76
C ALA A 220 -19.97 8.10 -2.60
N ALA A 221 -18.76 8.18 -2.07
CA ALA A 221 -17.57 7.70 -2.74
C ALA A 221 -17.65 6.20 -3.04
N THR A 222 -18.15 5.36 -2.11
CA THR A 222 -18.33 3.92 -2.36
C THR A 222 -19.31 3.64 -3.50
N ILE A 223 -20.39 4.41 -3.61
CA ILE A 223 -21.34 4.32 -4.75
C ILE A 223 -20.61 4.64 -6.06
N PHE A 224 -19.82 5.72 -6.09
CA PHE A 224 -19.11 6.12 -7.31
C PHE A 224 -17.97 5.18 -7.67
N PHE A 225 -17.34 4.49 -6.74
CA PHE A 225 -16.36 3.44 -7.06
C PHE A 225 -16.97 2.31 -7.90
N VAL A 226 -18.26 2.06 -7.72
CA VAL A 226 -18.99 1.02 -8.47
C VAL A 226 -19.65 1.58 -9.73
N THR A 227 -20.18 2.80 -9.68
CA THR A 227 -21.02 3.34 -10.77
C THR A 227 -20.28 4.29 -11.73
N GLN A 228 -19.22 4.96 -11.28
CA GLN A 228 -18.45 5.95 -12.02
C GLN A 228 -16.98 6.00 -11.54
N PRO A 229 -16.24 4.86 -11.52
CA PRO A 229 -14.88 4.84 -10.99
C PRO A 229 -13.91 5.73 -11.79
N GLU A 230 -14.16 5.92 -13.07
CA GLU A 230 -13.38 6.77 -13.97
C GLU A 230 -13.35 8.25 -13.56
N ARG A 231 -14.26 8.69 -12.68
CA ARG A 231 -14.29 10.08 -12.19
C ARG A 231 -13.12 10.43 -11.26
N PHE A 232 -12.48 9.40 -10.64
CA PHE A 232 -11.40 9.58 -9.68
C PHE A 232 -10.04 9.64 -10.35
N ASP A 233 -9.16 10.51 -9.85
CA ASP A 233 -7.77 10.64 -10.27
C ASP A 233 -6.83 10.49 -9.07
N VAL A 234 -6.88 11.42 -8.11
CA VAL A 234 -6.25 11.28 -6.81
C VAL A 234 -7.32 11.46 -5.73
N ILE A 235 -7.28 10.59 -4.73
CA ILE A 235 -8.16 10.67 -3.55
C ILE A 235 -7.25 10.86 -2.34
N VAL A 236 -7.62 11.80 -1.45
CA VAL A 236 -7.03 11.89 -0.12
C VAL A 236 -8.09 11.62 0.93
N THR A 237 -7.72 10.85 1.97
CA THR A 237 -8.67 10.46 3.02
C THR A 237 -7.95 10.08 4.31
N ASP A 238 -8.70 10.00 5.41
CA ASP A 238 -8.18 9.53 6.69
C ASP A 238 -7.79 8.04 6.66
N ASN A 239 -7.19 7.61 7.75
CA ASN A 239 -6.64 6.25 7.85
C ASN A 239 -7.74 5.18 7.71
N LEU A 240 -8.87 5.31 8.41
CA LEU A 240 -9.92 4.28 8.44
C LEU A 240 -10.68 4.21 7.12
N PHE A 241 -11.13 5.36 6.60
CA PHE A 241 -11.84 5.38 5.32
C PHE A 241 -10.93 4.97 4.18
N GLY A 242 -9.64 5.33 4.24
CA GLY A 242 -8.65 4.90 3.28
C GLY A 242 -8.49 3.39 3.21
N ASP A 243 -8.50 2.71 4.35
CA ASP A 243 -8.45 1.25 4.41
C ASP A 243 -9.64 0.61 3.69
N ILE A 244 -10.84 1.02 4.07
CA ILE A 244 -12.09 0.48 3.51
C ILE A 244 -12.20 0.76 1.99
N LEU A 245 -11.89 1.99 1.59
CA LEU A 245 -12.00 2.41 0.19
C LEU A 245 -10.99 1.69 -0.71
N THR A 246 -9.78 1.43 -0.22
CA THR A 246 -8.76 0.76 -1.03
C THR A 246 -9.03 -0.72 -1.23
N ASP A 247 -9.70 -1.38 -0.31
CA ASP A 247 -10.16 -2.76 -0.50
C ASP A 247 -11.30 -2.83 -1.54
N LEU A 248 -12.23 -1.87 -1.50
CA LEU A 248 -13.25 -1.74 -2.53
C LEU A 248 -12.61 -1.44 -3.90
N ALA A 249 -11.63 -0.53 -3.95
CA ALA A 249 -10.88 -0.21 -5.15
C ALA A 249 -10.19 -1.46 -5.74
N ALA A 250 -9.52 -2.25 -4.90
CA ALA A 250 -8.91 -3.51 -5.32
C ALA A 250 -9.95 -4.48 -5.87
N ALA A 251 -11.10 -4.63 -5.20
CA ALA A 251 -12.17 -5.51 -5.65
C ALA A 251 -12.69 -5.16 -7.05
N VAL A 252 -12.86 -3.86 -7.35
CA VAL A 252 -13.36 -3.42 -8.67
C VAL A 252 -12.29 -3.42 -9.76
N THR A 253 -10.99 -3.47 -9.41
CA THR A 253 -9.87 -3.45 -10.36
C THR A 253 -9.21 -4.81 -10.59
N GLY A 254 -9.78 -5.91 -10.09
CA GLY A 254 -9.28 -7.26 -10.38
C GLY A 254 -8.85 -8.07 -9.18
N GLY A 255 -9.04 -7.54 -7.98
CA GLY A 255 -8.76 -8.22 -6.71
C GLY A 255 -7.43 -7.79 -6.07
N ILE A 256 -7.29 -8.19 -4.81
CA ILE A 256 -6.12 -7.82 -3.97
C ILE A 256 -4.79 -8.40 -4.49
N GLY A 257 -4.82 -9.45 -5.32
CA GLY A 257 -3.64 -10.03 -5.96
C GLY A 257 -2.96 -9.11 -6.99
N LEU A 258 -3.59 -7.99 -7.37
CA LEU A 258 -3.03 -6.96 -8.24
C LEU A 258 -2.83 -5.61 -7.51
N ALA A 259 -3.10 -5.55 -6.22
CA ALA A 259 -3.04 -4.32 -5.45
C ALA A 259 -1.69 -4.14 -4.78
N ALA A 260 -0.98 -3.09 -5.18
CA ALA A 260 0.27 -2.64 -4.57
C ALA A 260 0.04 -1.58 -3.50
N SER A 261 0.96 -1.48 -2.56
CA SER A 261 0.94 -0.48 -1.49
C SER A 261 2.34 0.06 -1.20
N GLY A 262 2.42 1.36 -0.93
CA GLY A 262 3.61 1.99 -0.37
C GLY A 262 3.27 2.70 0.94
N ASN A 263 3.97 2.35 2.02
CA ASN A 263 3.95 3.09 3.29
C ASN A 263 5.14 4.05 3.26
N ILE A 264 4.87 5.31 3.04
CA ILE A 264 5.88 6.27 2.62
C ILE A 264 6.13 7.31 3.72
N ASN A 265 7.42 7.56 3.95
CA ASN A 265 7.90 8.77 4.59
C ASN A 265 8.40 9.73 3.50
N PRO A 266 7.57 10.66 3.00
CA PRO A 266 7.95 11.57 1.91
C PRO A 266 9.13 12.48 2.22
N SER A 267 9.43 12.72 3.52
CA SER A 267 10.58 13.53 3.91
C SER A 267 11.93 12.83 3.68
N GLY A 268 11.93 11.50 3.47
CA GLY A 268 13.16 10.71 3.33
C GLY A 268 13.96 10.55 4.62
N ALA A 269 13.40 10.93 5.78
CA ALA A 269 14.07 10.78 7.08
C ALA A 269 14.22 9.31 7.51
N PHE A 270 13.33 8.45 7.03
CA PHE A 270 13.31 7.03 7.30
C PHE A 270 13.02 6.23 6.03
N PRO A 271 13.44 4.96 5.95
CA PRO A 271 13.14 4.10 4.80
C PRO A 271 11.64 3.89 4.66
N SER A 272 11.11 4.10 3.47
CA SER A 272 9.73 3.76 3.13
C SER A 272 9.57 2.26 2.90
N MET A 273 8.37 1.71 3.14
CA MET A 273 8.08 0.29 3.05
C MET A 273 7.04 0.03 1.95
N PHE A 274 7.33 -0.96 1.11
CA PHE A 274 6.49 -1.36 -0.03
C PHE A 274 6.05 -2.80 0.14
N GLU A 275 4.76 -3.07 -0.07
CA GLU A 275 4.14 -4.36 0.20
C GLU A 275 2.94 -4.61 -0.72
N PRO A 276 2.61 -5.85 -1.08
CA PRO A 276 1.30 -6.16 -1.65
C PRO A 276 0.20 -5.97 -0.61
N VAL A 277 -1.02 -5.69 -1.06
CA VAL A 277 -2.18 -5.52 -0.16
C VAL A 277 -2.71 -6.86 0.37
N HIS A 278 -2.50 -7.96 -0.39
CA HIS A 278 -2.94 -9.28 0.04
C HIS A 278 -2.23 -9.77 1.31
N GLY A 279 -2.89 -10.60 2.10
CA GLY A 279 -2.32 -11.25 3.27
C GLY A 279 -1.46 -12.46 2.93
N SER A 280 -1.15 -13.24 3.95
CA SER A 280 -0.23 -14.40 3.89
C SER A 280 -0.79 -15.63 3.18
N ALA A 281 -2.11 -15.75 3.00
CA ALA A 281 -2.80 -16.85 2.33
C ALA A 281 -2.20 -18.24 2.69
N PRO A 282 -2.22 -18.64 3.97
CA PRO A 282 -1.51 -19.82 4.46
C PRO A 282 -1.98 -21.13 3.84
N ASP A 283 -3.19 -21.16 3.34
CA ASP A 283 -3.82 -22.32 2.65
C ASP A 283 -3.17 -22.68 1.30
N ILE A 284 -2.51 -21.72 0.65
CA ILE A 284 -1.79 -21.93 -0.61
C ILE A 284 -0.28 -21.74 -0.50
N ALA A 285 0.24 -21.45 0.68
CA ALA A 285 1.67 -21.27 0.91
C ALA A 285 2.47 -22.54 0.55
N GLY A 286 3.61 -22.40 -0.12
CA GLY A 286 4.46 -23.49 -0.57
C GLY A 286 3.91 -24.29 -1.75
N THR A 287 2.76 -23.88 -2.34
CA THR A 287 2.17 -24.62 -3.46
C THR A 287 2.54 -24.06 -4.84
N GLY A 288 3.23 -22.93 -4.89
CA GLY A 288 3.60 -22.23 -6.13
C GLY A 288 2.41 -21.68 -6.91
N LYS A 289 1.28 -21.42 -6.23
CA LYS A 289 0.04 -20.90 -6.85
C LYS A 289 -0.17 -19.40 -6.63
N ALA A 290 0.58 -18.79 -5.72
CA ALA A 290 0.43 -17.37 -5.43
C ALA A 290 0.81 -16.51 -6.66
N ASP A 291 -0.03 -15.54 -7.01
CA ASP A 291 0.29 -14.58 -8.07
C ASP A 291 1.23 -13.49 -7.51
N PRO A 292 2.47 -13.33 -8.01
CA PRO A 292 3.42 -12.36 -7.48
C PRO A 292 3.18 -10.93 -8.01
N THR A 293 2.15 -10.71 -8.84
CA THR A 293 1.96 -9.45 -9.57
C THR A 293 1.81 -8.24 -8.63
N ALA A 294 1.10 -8.38 -7.51
CA ALA A 294 0.97 -7.30 -6.53
C ALA A 294 2.32 -6.90 -5.92
N THR A 295 3.17 -7.89 -5.60
CA THR A 295 4.53 -7.63 -5.10
C THR A 295 5.40 -6.97 -6.17
N VAL A 296 5.31 -7.40 -7.42
CA VAL A 296 6.01 -6.79 -8.56
C VAL A 296 5.57 -5.34 -8.77
N LEU A 297 4.28 -5.04 -8.67
CA LEU A 297 3.78 -3.66 -8.71
C LEU A 297 4.24 -2.84 -7.50
N SER A 298 4.38 -3.45 -6.32
CA SER A 298 4.97 -2.79 -5.14
C SER A 298 6.45 -2.47 -5.35
N VAL A 299 7.18 -3.32 -6.08
CA VAL A 299 8.55 -3.03 -6.52
C VAL A 299 8.59 -1.85 -7.51
N ALA A 300 7.61 -1.72 -8.40
CA ALA A 300 7.52 -0.53 -9.26
C ALA A 300 7.31 0.75 -8.43
N LEU A 301 6.44 0.72 -7.40
CA LEU A 301 6.29 1.85 -6.47
C LEU A 301 7.59 2.17 -5.73
N LEU A 302 8.31 1.16 -5.28
CA LEU A 302 9.62 1.29 -4.62
C LEU A 302 10.62 2.00 -5.53
N LEU A 303 10.75 1.55 -6.77
CA LEU A 303 11.65 2.16 -7.75
C LEU A 303 11.26 3.60 -8.07
N SER A 304 9.99 3.87 -8.28
CA SER A 304 9.49 5.23 -8.48
C SER A 304 9.83 6.15 -7.30
N HIS A 305 9.67 5.66 -6.06
CA HIS A 305 10.01 6.39 -4.84
C HIS A 305 11.51 6.69 -4.73
N LEU A 306 12.36 5.76 -5.14
CA LEU A 306 13.82 5.94 -5.13
C LEU A 306 14.35 6.75 -6.33
N GLY A 307 13.47 7.28 -7.20
CA GLY A 307 13.84 8.11 -8.34
C GLY A 307 14.17 7.34 -9.62
N TYR A 308 13.84 6.05 -9.68
CA TYR A 308 13.96 5.19 -10.86
C TYR A 308 12.62 5.09 -11.60
N GLY A 309 12.10 6.23 -12.03
CA GLY A 309 10.76 6.32 -12.65
C GLY A 309 10.62 5.57 -13.97
N ASP A 310 11.67 5.57 -14.81
CA ASP A 310 11.67 4.84 -16.10
C ASP A 310 11.65 3.32 -15.88
N GLU A 311 12.38 2.84 -14.88
CA GLU A 311 12.42 1.43 -14.47
C GLU A 311 11.06 0.99 -13.92
N ALA A 312 10.43 1.83 -13.10
CA ALA A 312 9.08 1.60 -12.59
C ALA A 312 8.06 1.48 -13.73
N ALA A 313 8.10 2.40 -14.69
CA ALA A 313 7.21 2.38 -15.85
C ALA A 313 7.40 1.14 -16.74
N ARG A 314 8.65 0.65 -16.88
CA ARG A 314 8.93 -0.62 -17.60
C ARG A 314 8.28 -1.81 -16.89
N ILE A 315 8.35 -1.88 -15.55
CA ILE A 315 7.69 -2.93 -14.78
C ILE A 315 6.17 -2.87 -14.98
N GLU A 316 5.56 -1.70 -14.86
CA GLU A 316 4.12 -1.55 -15.07
C GLU A 316 3.68 -1.96 -16.48
N THR A 317 4.48 -1.60 -17.48
CA THR A 317 4.25 -1.99 -18.90
C THR A 317 4.37 -3.51 -19.07
N ALA A 318 5.38 -4.13 -18.46
CA ALA A 318 5.57 -5.57 -18.48
C ALA A 318 4.38 -6.30 -17.82
N VAL A 319 3.91 -5.82 -16.69
CA VAL A 319 2.72 -6.36 -15.99
C VAL A 319 1.47 -6.22 -16.87
N ALA A 320 1.23 -5.05 -17.46
CA ALA A 320 0.08 -4.83 -18.32
C ALA A 320 0.08 -5.78 -19.54
N SER A 321 1.23 -5.95 -20.17
CA SER A 321 1.40 -6.85 -21.32
C SER A 321 1.23 -8.31 -20.92
N ASP A 322 1.80 -8.72 -19.79
CA ASP A 322 1.67 -10.07 -19.26
C ASP A 322 0.21 -10.42 -18.93
N LEU A 323 -0.50 -9.52 -18.25
CA LEU A 323 -1.91 -9.72 -17.93
C LEU A 323 -2.79 -9.79 -19.19
N ALA A 324 -2.49 -8.99 -20.22
CA ALA A 324 -3.23 -9.01 -21.49
C ALA A 324 -3.14 -10.37 -22.20
N GLU A 325 -2.02 -11.08 -22.04
CA GLU A 325 -1.72 -12.36 -22.70
C GLU A 325 -2.06 -13.59 -21.82
N ARG A 326 -2.45 -13.40 -20.55
CA ARG A 326 -2.75 -14.53 -19.67
C ARG A 326 -3.95 -15.33 -20.14
N ASP A 327 -3.77 -16.65 -20.17
CA ASP A 327 -4.85 -17.61 -20.43
C ASP A 327 -5.35 -18.20 -19.10
N ALA A 328 -6.59 -17.91 -18.75
CA ALA A 328 -7.22 -18.44 -17.54
C ALA A 328 -7.37 -19.99 -17.56
N ALA A 329 -7.37 -20.61 -18.75
CA ALA A 329 -7.42 -22.07 -18.91
C ALA A 329 -6.05 -22.74 -18.69
N ALA A 330 -4.95 -21.97 -18.71
CA ALA A 330 -3.59 -22.44 -18.52
C ALA A 330 -2.91 -21.65 -17.40
N PRO A 331 -3.29 -21.85 -16.12
CA PRO A 331 -2.71 -21.11 -15.01
C PRO A 331 -1.22 -21.40 -14.88
N ARG A 332 -0.43 -20.34 -14.69
CA ARG A 332 1.02 -20.41 -14.46
C ARG A 332 1.32 -20.47 -12.95
N THR A 333 2.44 -21.06 -12.62
CA THR A 333 2.98 -21.05 -11.25
C THR A 333 3.54 -19.66 -10.89
N THR A 334 3.75 -19.43 -9.59
CA THR A 334 4.39 -18.23 -9.05
C THR A 334 5.72 -17.93 -9.75
N ASP A 335 6.56 -18.96 -9.93
CA ASP A 335 7.87 -18.84 -10.59
C ASP A 335 7.75 -18.50 -12.07
N GLU A 336 6.86 -19.17 -12.81
CA GLU A 336 6.63 -18.92 -14.24
C GLU A 336 6.15 -17.49 -14.50
N ILE A 337 5.31 -16.94 -13.60
CA ILE A 337 4.88 -15.54 -13.70
C ILE A 337 6.06 -14.60 -13.45
N GLY A 338 6.83 -14.86 -12.38
CA GLY A 338 8.00 -14.05 -12.05
C GLY A 338 9.07 -14.06 -13.15
N ASP A 339 9.36 -15.23 -13.73
CA ASP A 339 10.31 -15.37 -14.84
C ASP A 339 9.85 -14.62 -16.09
N ALA A 340 8.57 -14.74 -16.45
CA ALA A 340 8.00 -14.02 -17.57
C ALA A 340 8.08 -12.50 -17.40
N LEU A 341 7.77 -11.98 -16.21
CA LEU A 341 7.85 -10.55 -15.89
C LEU A 341 9.30 -10.07 -15.93
N ALA A 342 10.24 -10.80 -15.32
CA ALA A 342 11.67 -10.46 -15.35
C ALA A 342 12.23 -10.42 -16.78
N ALA A 343 11.88 -11.39 -17.62
CA ALA A 343 12.28 -11.42 -19.02
C ALA A 343 11.76 -10.21 -19.81
N ARG A 344 10.48 -9.81 -19.60
CA ARG A 344 9.89 -8.64 -20.27
C ARG A 344 10.53 -7.32 -19.86
N VAL A 345 10.98 -7.22 -18.61
CA VAL A 345 11.62 -6.00 -18.09
C VAL A 345 13.07 -5.87 -18.56
N SER A 346 13.76 -6.99 -18.80
CA SER A 346 15.16 -7.00 -19.27
C SER A 346 15.31 -6.70 -20.77
N GLY A 347 14.26 -6.94 -21.57
CA GLY A 347 14.25 -6.75 -23.03
C GLY A 347 13.82 -5.36 -23.40
#